data_276de7a909b76cdd6e638fd937d7ffd1
#
_entry.id   276de7a909b76cdd6e638fd937d7ffd1
#
_cell.length_a   1.000
_cell.length_b   1.000
_cell.length_c   1.000
_cell.angle_alpha   90.00
_cell.angle_beta   90.00
_cell.angle_gamma   90.00
#
_symmetry.space_group_name_H-M   'P 1'
#
loop_
_entity.id
_entity.type
_entity.pdbx_description
1 polymer ?
#
loop_
_entity_poly.entity_id
_entity_poly.type
_entity_poly.pdbx_seq_one_letter_code
_entity_poly.pdbx_strand_id
1 'polypeptide(L)'
;MSNSPVSPIQAVIFDWAGTIVDFGSFAPTSIFVEAFKTEYDFDLTLEEAREPMGLGKWDHIQAVGRIPSVNARWVERFGQPMDTQDIDKIYQTFMPLQKAKVADHAAPIPHALEVVQGLKDKNIKIGSCSGYPRQVMDILVTAASDYGYQPDCVVATDDLPQGGRPAPFMALKNVIDLGVSNVRACIKVDDAAPGIDEGHNAGMWTVGLLLSGNEAGLTLQEYLDADEATMQAGRDKARAKLEKSNPHYLIDTIADFPEVVADIERRLLEGERP
;
A
#
# COMPACT_ATOMS: atom_id res chain seq x y z
N MET A 1 13.77 -21.04 29.68
CA MET A 1 12.76 -20.36 28.87
C MET A 1 12.79 -18.94 29.34
N SER A 2 13.39 -18.02 28.57
CA SER A 2 13.41 -16.60 28.90
C SER A 2 11.99 -16.07 28.69
N ASN A 3 11.32 -15.61 29.75
CA ASN A 3 10.09 -14.85 29.67
C ASN A 3 10.46 -13.48 29.06
N SER A 4 10.59 -13.40 27.74
CA SER A 4 10.56 -12.08 27.10
C SER A 4 9.20 -11.45 27.41
N PRO A 5 9.16 -10.20 27.86
CA PRO A 5 7.89 -9.53 28.12
C PRO A 5 7.04 -9.56 26.83
N VAL A 6 5.75 -9.86 26.96
CA VAL A 6 4.81 -9.85 25.84
C VAL A 6 4.73 -8.42 25.31
N SER A 7 4.90 -8.25 24.01
CA SER A 7 4.80 -6.93 23.37
C SER A 7 3.45 -6.28 23.66
N PRO A 8 3.39 -4.98 23.98
CA PRO A 8 2.13 -4.25 24.07
C PRO A 8 1.46 -4.07 22.70
N ILE A 9 2.21 -4.21 21.60
CA ILE A 9 1.66 -4.20 20.23
C ILE A 9 0.97 -5.54 19.97
N GLN A 10 -0.26 -5.52 19.48
CA GLN A 10 -1.05 -6.72 19.22
C GLN A 10 -1.04 -7.15 17.76
N ALA A 11 -0.99 -6.20 16.83
CA ALA A 11 -0.94 -6.50 15.40
C ALA A 11 -0.23 -5.40 14.61
N VAL A 12 0.36 -5.80 13.48
CA VAL A 12 0.79 -4.89 12.41
C VAL A 12 -0.01 -5.24 11.16
N ILE A 13 -0.57 -4.22 10.51
CA ILE A 13 -1.38 -4.35 9.30
C ILE A 13 -0.63 -3.69 8.16
N PHE A 14 -0.10 -4.51 7.27
CA PHE A 14 0.70 -4.06 6.14
C PHE A 14 -0.16 -3.83 4.88
N ASP A 15 0.19 -2.84 4.08
CA ASP A 15 -0.10 -2.86 2.66
C ASP A 15 0.78 -3.88 1.94
N TRP A 16 0.58 -4.06 0.63
CA TRP A 16 1.29 -5.06 -0.17
C TRP A 16 2.35 -4.43 -1.09
N ALA A 17 1.94 -3.85 -2.21
CA ALA A 17 2.84 -3.32 -3.23
C ALA A 17 3.55 -2.05 -2.72
N GLY A 18 4.86 -1.98 -2.81
CA GLY A 18 5.65 -0.88 -2.27
C GLY A 18 5.93 -0.96 -0.76
N THR A 19 5.24 -1.89 -0.05
CA THR A 19 5.36 -2.08 1.40
C THR A 19 6.04 -3.40 1.75
N ILE A 20 5.51 -4.53 1.30
CA ILE A 20 6.08 -5.88 1.53
C ILE A 20 6.59 -6.52 0.24
N VAL A 21 5.94 -6.28 -0.88
CA VAL A 21 6.30 -6.79 -2.21
C VAL A 21 6.36 -5.65 -3.23
N ASP A 22 6.86 -5.91 -4.43
CA ASP A 22 6.84 -4.96 -5.55
C ASP A 22 7.49 -3.62 -5.21
N PHE A 23 8.82 -3.61 -5.03
CA PHE A 23 9.57 -2.38 -4.73
C PHE A 23 9.25 -1.28 -5.74
N GLY A 24 8.80 -0.11 -5.27
CA GLY A 24 8.37 1.03 -6.09
C GLY A 24 6.94 0.93 -6.62
N SER A 25 6.17 -0.12 -6.28
CA SER A 25 4.75 -0.29 -6.67
C SER A 25 4.52 -0.19 -8.18
N PHE A 26 5.29 -0.95 -8.97
CA PHE A 26 5.26 -0.90 -10.43
C PHE A 26 4.14 -1.72 -11.06
N ALA A 27 3.75 -2.83 -10.44
CA ALA A 27 2.71 -3.71 -10.99
C ALA A 27 1.42 -2.97 -11.34
N PRO A 28 0.79 -2.20 -10.43
CA PRO A 28 -0.43 -1.50 -10.78
C PRO A 28 -0.20 -0.35 -11.77
N THR A 29 0.90 0.39 -11.61
CA THR A 29 1.18 1.60 -12.38
C THR A 29 1.26 1.36 -13.87
N SER A 30 2.08 0.38 -14.30
CA SER A 30 2.24 0.04 -15.72
C SER A 30 0.95 -0.49 -16.34
N ILE A 31 0.14 -1.21 -15.57
CA ILE A 31 -1.11 -1.79 -16.03
C ILE A 31 -2.19 -0.72 -16.26
N PHE A 32 -2.22 0.35 -15.45
CA PHE A 32 -3.11 1.49 -15.72
C PHE A 32 -2.77 2.14 -17.06
N VAL A 33 -1.48 2.41 -17.32
CA VAL A 33 -1.04 2.98 -18.61
C VAL A 33 -1.48 2.08 -19.77
N GLU A 34 -1.26 0.76 -19.66
CA GLU A 34 -1.65 -0.21 -20.68
C GLU A 34 -3.17 -0.29 -20.87
N ALA A 35 -3.96 -0.24 -19.81
CA ALA A 35 -5.42 -0.32 -19.88
C ALA A 35 -6.02 0.92 -20.57
N PHE A 36 -5.58 2.13 -20.24
CA PHE A 36 -6.01 3.35 -20.92
C PHE A 36 -5.61 3.35 -22.40
N LYS A 37 -4.39 2.86 -22.71
CA LYS A 37 -3.92 2.77 -24.09
C LYS A 37 -4.70 1.74 -24.88
N THR A 38 -4.97 0.58 -24.30
CA THR A 38 -5.70 -0.51 -24.97
C THR A 38 -7.15 -0.16 -25.24
N GLU A 39 -7.84 0.42 -24.25
CA GLU A 39 -9.29 0.66 -24.35
C GLU A 39 -9.62 1.91 -25.17
N TYR A 40 -8.84 2.97 -25.03
CA TYR A 40 -9.15 4.28 -25.62
C TYR A 40 -8.03 4.84 -26.50
N ASP A 41 -6.92 4.09 -26.71
CA ASP A 41 -5.69 4.62 -27.32
C ASP A 41 -5.24 5.94 -26.67
N PHE A 42 -5.50 6.08 -25.34
CA PHE A 42 -5.21 7.28 -24.58
C PHE A 42 -3.85 7.14 -23.87
N ASP A 43 -2.98 8.12 -24.08
CA ASP A 43 -1.65 8.13 -23.47
C ASP A 43 -1.73 8.70 -22.03
N LEU A 44 -1.44 7.86 -21.05
CA LEU A 44 -1.30 8.19 -19.63
C LEU A 44 0.18 8.14 -19.26
N THR A 45 0.69 9.12 -18.51
CA THR A 45 2.05 9.04 -17.99
C THR A 45 2.12 8.16 -16.74
N LEU A 46 3.32 7.65 -16.40
CA LEU A 46 3.50 6.89 -15.15
C LEU A 46 3.24 7.75 -13.92
N GLU A 47 3.59 9.04 -13.95
CA GLU A 47 3.29 9.97 -12.86
C GLU A 47 1.79 10.15 -12.66
N GLU A 48 1.02 10.36 -13.73
CA GLU A 48 -0.44 10.46 -13.66
C GLU A 48 -1.06 9.16 -13.13
N ALA A 49 -0.55 8.00 -13.57
CA ALA A 49 -1.01 6.71 -13.08
C ALA A 49 -0.68 6.48 -11.59
N ARG A 50 0.40 7.07 -11.06
CA ARG A 50 0.82 6.94 -9.67
C ARG A 50 0.05 7.85 -8.71
N GLU A 51 -0.48 8.98 -9.18
CA GLU A 51 -0.99 10.04 -8.31
C GLU A 51 -2.07 9.55 -7.31
N PRO A 52 -3.11 8.77 -7.72
CA PRO A 52 -4.12 8.27 -6.80
C PRO A 52 -3.82 6.86 -6.24
N MET A 53 -2.54 6.44 -6.17
CA MET A 53 -2.19 5.11 -5.66
C MET A 53 -2.71 4.88 -4.25
N GLY A 54 -2.97 3.61 -3.91
CA GLY A 54 -3.53 3.21 -2.62
C GLY A 54 -5.05 3.06 -2.61
N LEU A 55 -5.77 3.68 -3.55
CA LEU A 55 -7.23 3.52 -3.71
C LEU A 55 -7.60 2.14 -4.29
N GLY A 56 -8.87 1.76 -4.14
CA GLY A 56 -9.48 0.66 -4.90
C GLY A 56 -9.37 0.92 -6.41
N LYS A 57 -9.19 -0.13 -7.23
CA LYS A 57 -8.79 0.05 -8.63
C LYS A 57 -9.81 0.79 -9.50
N TRP A 58 -11.10 0.62 -9.22
CA TRP A 58 -12.15 1.38 -9.89
C TRP A 58 -12.10 2.87 -9.50
N ASP A 59 -11.98 3.17 -8.19
CA ASP A 59 -11.86 4.54 -7.67
C ASP A 59 -10.57 5.21 -8.15
N HIS A 60 -9.50 4.43 -8.30
CA HIS A 60 -8.24 4.89 -8.85
C HIS A 60 -8.40 5.38 -10.30
N ILE A 61 -9.05 4.59 -11.18
CA ILE A 61 -9.34 5.00 -12.56
C ILE A 61 -10.17 6.28 -12.59
N GLN A 62 -11.19 6.36 -11.73
CA GLN A 62 -12.01 7.58 -11.58
C GLN A 62 -11.16 8.79 -11.17
N ALA A 63 -10.26 8.62 -10.21
CA ALA A 63 -9.39 9.69 -9.72
C ALA A 63 -8.40 10.15 -10.80
N VAL A 64 -7.80 9.22 -11.55
CA VAL A 64 -6.96 9.54 -12.73
C VAL A 64 -7.72 10.41 -13.73
N GLY A 65 -8.95 10.05 -14.07
CA GLY A 65 -9.79 10.83 -15.00
C GLY A 65 -10.11 12.25 -14.50
N ARG A 66 -9.98 12.51 -13.20
CA ARG A 66 -10.20 13.84 -12.58
C ARG A 66 -8.93 14.67 -12.46
N ILE A 67 -7.74 14.11 -12.72
CA ILE A 67 -6.49 14.87 -12.76
C ILE A 67 -6.62 15.95 -13.84
N PRO A 68 -6.36 17.24 -13.54
CA PRO A 68 -6.61 18.33 -14.49
C PRO A 68 -5.96 18.14 -15.86
N SER A 69 -4.72 17.65 -15.93
CA SER A 69 -4.01 17.37 -17.19
C SER A 69 -4.64 16.23 -17.98
N VAL A 70 -5.08 15.17 -17.30
CA VAL A 70 -5.76 14.01 -17.89
C VAL A 70 -7.14 14.43 -18.40
N ASN A 71 -7.94 15.08 -17.55
CA ASN A 71 -9.29 15.51 -17.90
C ASN A 71 -9.28 16.47 -19.10
N ALA A 72 -8.34 17.42 -19.17
CA ALA A 72 -8.24 18.35 -20.30
C ALA A 72 -7.99 17.61 -21.61
N ARG A 73 -7.00 16.69 -21.66
CA ARG A 73 -6.71 15.86 -22.84
C ARG A 73 -7.85 14.90 -23.19
N TRP A 74 -8.55 14.39 -22.18
CA TRP A 74 -9.69 13.51 -22.38
C TRP A 74 -10.87 14.26 -23.04
N VAL A 75 -11.22 15.45 -22.51
CA VAL A 75 -12.28 16.30 -23.07
C VAL A 75 -11.92 16.77 -24.48
N GLU A 76 -10.67 17.14 -24.74
CA GLU A 76 -10.22 17.51 -26.10
C GLU A 76 -10.45 16.38 -27.10
N ARG A 77 -10.20 15.13 -26.70
CA ARG A 77 -10.29 13.95 -27.57
C ARG A 77 -11.72 13.39 -27.70
N PHE A 78 -12.48 13.36 -26.62
CA PHE A 78 -13.79 12.68 -26.55
C PHE A 78 -14.98 13.62 -26.39
N GLY A 79 -14.75 14.94 -26.21
CA GLY A 79 -15.80 15.98 -26.18
C GLY A 79 -16.47 16.14 -24.82
N GLN A 80 -16.22 15.26 -23.84
CA GLN A 80 -16.80 15.32 -22.49
C GLN A 80 -15.84 14.70 -21.46
N PRO A 81 -15.98 15.00 -20.15
CA PRO A 81 -15.23 14.34 -19.12
C PRO A 81 -15.50 12.83 -19.08
N MET A 82 -14.54 12.06 -18.57
CA MET A 82 -14.71 10.61 -18.34
C MET A 82 -15.92 10.34 -17.45
N ASP A 83 -16.81 9.48 -17.92
CA ASP A 83 -18.00 9.06 -17.17
C ASP A 83 -17.85 7.65 -16.57
N THR A 84 -18.88 7.18 -15.87
CA THR A 84 -18.90 5.86 -15.24
C THR A 84 -18.73 4.71 -16.24
N GLN A 85 -19.26 4.86 -17.47
CA GLN A 85 -19.16 3.81 -18.48
C GLN A 85 -17.72 3.69 -19.01
N ASP A 86 -17.04 4.83 -19.12
CA ASP A 86 -15.62 4.86 -19.51
C ASP A 86 -14.75 4.20 -18.44
N ILE A 87 -15.01 4.51 -17.17
CA ILE A 87 -14.31 3.92 -16.03
C ILE A 87 -14.53 2.40 -15.99
N ASP A 88 -15.77 1.95 -16.18
CA ASP A 88 -16.12 0.52 -16.19
C ASP A 88 -15.38 -0.23 -17.31
N LYS A 89 -15.30 0.35 -18.52
CA LYS A 89 -14.57 -0.28 -19.63
C LYS A 89 -13.07 -0.38 -19.35
N ILE A 90 -12.45 0.71 -18.86
CA ILE A 90 -11.03 0.70 -18.50
C ILE A 90 -10.79 -0.34 -17.40
N TYR A 91 -11.68 -0.42 -16.39
CA TYR A 91 -11.58 -1.41 -15.32
C TYR A 91 -11.70 -2.85 -15.84
N GLN A 92 -12.61 -3.11 -16.79
CA GLN A 92 -12.75 -4.43 -17.43
C GLN A 92 -11.51 -4.83 -18.22
N THR A 93 -10.83 -3.88 -18.87
CA THR A 93 -9.55 -4.10 -19.56
C THR A 93 -8.39 -4.25 -18.57
N PHE A 94 -8.37 -3.47 -17.50
CA PHE A 94 -7.36 -3.50 -16.45
C PHE A 94 -7.30 -4.86 -15.71
N MET A 95 -8.46 -5.43 -15.36
CA MET A 95 -8.53 -6.61 -14.51
C MET A 95 -7.83 -7.86 -15.07
N PRO A 96 -8.02 -8.24 -16.35
CA PRO A 96 -7.28 -9.36 -16.94
C PRO A 96 -5.76 -9.12 -16.97
N LEU A 97 -5.33 -7.90 -17.29
CA LEU A 97 -3.93 -7.52 -17.32
C LEU A 97 -3.29 -7.63 -15.91
N GLN A 98 -3.99 -7.11 -14.91
CA GLN A 98 -3.53 -7.19 -13.52
C GLN A 98 -3.37 -8.65 -13.05
N LYS A 99 -4.36 -9.49 -13.31
CA LYS A 99 -4.32 -10.91 -12.96
C LYS A 99 -3.19 -11.67 -13.66
N ALA A 100 -2.87 -11.30 -14.90
CA ALA A 100 -1.80 -11.95 -15.65
C ALA A 100 -0.40 -11.58 -15.15
N LYS A 101 -0.23 -10.37 -14.59
CA LYS A 101 1.09 -9.82 -14.26
C LYS A 101 1.39 -9.75 -12.76
N VAL A 102 0.39 -9.82 -11.88
CA VAL A 102 0.58 -9.56 -10.44
C VAL A 102 1.53 -10.55 -9.78
N ALA A 103 1.56 -11.80 -10.23
CA ALA A 103 2.45 -12.81 -9.69
C ALA A 103 3.95 -12.50 -9.94
N ASP A 104 4.28 -11.83 -11.04
CA ASP A 104 5.65 -11.44 -11.37
C ASP A 104 6.22 -10.38 -10.39
N HIS A 105 5.34 -9.74 -9.62
CA HIS A 105 5.66 -8.71 -8.65
C HIS A 105 5.47 -9.16 -7.19
N ALA A 106 5.43 -10.47 -6.96
CA ALA A 106 5.23 -11.05 -5.62
C ALA A 106 6.52 -11.16 -4.79
N ALA A 107 7.68 -10.86 -5.38
CA ALA A 107 8.96 -10.92 -4.67
C ALA A 107 8.97 -9.94 -3.49
N PRO A 108 9.33 -10.39 -2.27
CA PRO A 108 9.42 -9.53 -1.11
C PRO A 108 10.47 -8.41 -1.27
N ILE A 109 10.14 -7.25 -0.75
CA ILE A 109 11.08 -6.14 -0.60
C ILE A 109 12.22 -6.59 0.34
N PRO A 110 13.48 -6.13 0.12
CA PRO A 110 14.59 -6.48 1.00
C PRO A 110 14.24 -6.29 2.48
N HIS A 111 14.59 -7.26 3.31
CA HIS A 111 14.34 -7.34 4.75
C HIS A 111 12.87 -7.54 5.18
N ALA A 112 11.90 -7.57 4.27
CA ALA A 112 10.49 -7.72 4.65
C ALA A 112 10.22 -9.04 5.41
N LEU A 113 10.81 -10.16 4.96
CA LEU A 113 10.60 -11.45 5.61
C LEU A 113 11.22 -11.52 7.00
N GLU A 114 12.43 -10.97 7.18
CA GLU A 114 13.11 -10.90 8.47
C GLU A 114 12.33 -10.05 9.48
N VAL A 115 11.81 -8.91 9.02
CA VAL A 115 10.99 -8.01 9.85
C VAL A 115 9.70 -8.71 10.28
N VAL A 116 8.98 -9.33 9.33
CA VAL A 116 7.75 -10.07 9.62
C VAL A 116 8.02 -11.23 10.59
N GLN A 117 9.11 -11.97 10.42
CA GLN A 117 9.49 -13.04 11.33
C GLN A 117 9.78 -12.50 12.74
N GLY A 118 10.54 -11.40 12.84
CA GLY A 118 10.83 -10.74 14.12
C GLY A 118 9.57 -10.26 14.86
N LEU A 119 8.54 -9.84 14.15
CA LEU A 119 7.23 -9.51 14.74
C LEU A 119 6.50 -10.76 15.24
N LYS A 120 6.49 -11.83 14.45
CA LYS A 120 5.90 -13.13 14.85
C LYS A 120 6.59 -13.73 16.08
N ASP A 121 7.90 -13.60 16.19
CA ASP A 121 8.68 -14.05 17.35
C ASP A 121 8.30 -13.29 18.65
N LYS A 122 7.79 -12.07 18.51
CA LYS A 122 7.20 -11.26 19.60
C LYS A 122 5.71 -11.57 19.85
N ASN A 123 5.11 -12.53 19.15
CA ASN A 123 3.69 -12.85 19.14
C ASN A 123 2.80 -11.69 18.64
N ILE A 124 3.32 -10.81 17.81
CA ILE A 124 2.57 -9.76 17.12
C ILE A 124 1.92 -10.37 15.89
N LYS A 125 0.62 -10.20 15.73
CA LYS A 125 -0.15 -10.73 14.61
C LYS A 125 0.10 -9.91 13.34
N ILE A 126 0.07 -10.57 12.19
CA ILE A 126 0.33 -9.96 10.89
C ILE A 126 -0.97 -9.93 10.09
N GLY A 127 -1.55 -8.74 9.97
CA GLY A 127 -2.65 -8.48 9.06
C GLY A 127 -2.19 -7.83 7.77
N SER A 128 -3.05 -7.81 6.78
CA SER A 128 -2.80 -7.04 5.55
C SER A 128 -4.07 -6.51 4.91
N CYS A 129 -3.95 -5.37 4.23
CA CYS A 129 -5.01 -4.79 3.39
C CYS A 129 -4.42 -4.38 2.05
N SER A 130 -5.24 -4.41 1.00
CA SER A 130 -4.81 -3.96 -0.32
C SER A 130 -5.92 -3.26 -1.08
N GLY A 131 -5.56 -2.28 -1.91
CA GLY A 131 -6.43 -1.72 -2.94
C GLY A 131 -6.69 -2.67 -4.12
N TYR A 132 -6.10 -3.87 -4.12
CA TYR A 132 -6.41 -4.92 -5.08
C TYR A 132 -7.72 -5.63 -4.71
N PRO A 133 -8.56 -6.00 -5.70
CA PRO A 133 -9.72 -6.84 -5.46
C PRO A 133 -9.32 -8.30 -5.14
N ARG A 134 -10.22 -9.03 -4.47
CA ARG A 134 -10.00 -10.40 -3.98
C ARG A 134 -9.40 -11.33 -5.04
N GLN A 135 -9.95 -11.30 -6.24
CA GLN A 135 -9.47 -12.17 -7.33
C GLN A 135 -8.03 -11.90 -7.79
N VAL A 136 -7.48 -10.71 -7.54
CA VAL A 136 -6.05 -10.37 -7.76
C VAL A 136 -5.25 -10.77 -6.54
N MET A 137 -5.78 -10.49 -5.34
CA MET A 137 -5.12 -10.84 -4.09
C MET A 137 -4.89 -12.36 -3.95
N ASP A 138 -5.84 -13.20 -4.36
CA ASP A 138 -5.68 -14.66 -4.28
C ASP A 138 -4.47 -15.15 -5.10
N ILE A 139 -4.20 -14.52 -6.25
CA ILE A 139 -3.01 -14.82 -7.07
C ILE A 139 -1.74 -14.33 -6.36
N LEU A 140 -1.75 -13.06 -5.89
CA LEU A 140 -0.59 -12.44 -5.25
C LEU A 140 -0.21 -13.14 -3.95
N VAL A 141 -1.19 -13.47 -3.10
CA VAL A 141 -0.98 -14.20 -1.84
C VAL A 141 -0.35 -15.56 -2.10
N THR A 142 -0.84 -16.29 -3.11
CA THR A 142 -0.28 -17.58 -3.49
C THR A 142 1.18 -17.43 -3.94
N ALA A 143 1.46 -16.49 -4.83
CA ALA A 143 2.81 -16.27 -5.32
C ALA A 143 3.77 -15.77 -4.21
N ALA A 144 3.31 -14.87 -3.32
CA ALA A 144 4.12 -14.38 -2.21
C ALA A 144 4.40 -15.47 -1.16
N SER A 145 3.48 -16.44 -1.00
CA SER A 145 3.70 -17.57 -0.10
C SER A 145 4.85 -18.47 -0.53
N ASP A 146 5.10 -18.58 -1.84
CA ASP A 146 6.25 -19.32 -2.39
C ASP A 146 7.60 -18.68 -2.01
N TYR A 147 7.60 -17.38 -1.74
CA TYR A 147 8.74 -16.63 -1.18
C TYR A 147 8.80 -16.66 0.34
N GLY A 148 7.77 -17.19 1.02
CA GLY A 148 7.70 -17.28 2.49
C GLY A 148 6.88 -16.18 3.16
N TYR A 149 6.24 -15.26 2.44
CA TYR A 149 5.36 -14.27 3.03
C TYR A 149 3.94 -14.81 3.21
N GLN A 150 3.55 -15.00 4.47
CA GLN A 150 2.22 -15.50 4.85
C GLN A 150 1.69 -14.68 6.03
N PRO A 151 0.88 -13.64 5.79
CA PRO A 151 0.18 -12.92 6.86
C PRO A 151 -0.94 -13.79 7.48
N ASP A 152 -1.32 -13.49 8.72
CA ASP A 152 -2.37 -14.21 9.44
C ASP A 152 -3.77 -13.83 8.95
N CYS A 153 -3.91 -12.65 8.34
CA CYS A 153 -5.17 -12.15 7.77
C CYS A 153 -4.91 -11.32 6.51
N VAL A 154 -5.75 -11.47 5.49
CA VAL A 154 -5.69 -10.71 4.23
C VAL A 154 -7.09 -10.17 3.92
N VAL A 155 -7.20 -8.84 3.81
CA VAL A 155 -8.44 -8.16 3.42
C VAL A 155 -8.24 -7.41 2.10
N ALA A 156 -9.04 -7.73 1.10
CA ALA A 156 -9.06 -7.07 -0.20
C ALA A 156 -10.08 -5.92 -0.23
N THR A 157 -9.91 -4.99 -1.19
CA THR A 157 -10.74 -3.78 -1.26
C THR A 157 -12.23 -4.06 -1.47
N ASP A 158 -12.58 -5.20 -2.04
CA ASP A 158 -13.95 -5.63 -2.37
C ASP A 158 -14.51 -6.72 -1.42
N ASP A 159 -13.80 -7.06 -0.35
CA ASP A 159 -14.30 -7.99 0.67
C ASP A 159 -15.43 -7.40 1.52
N LEU A 160 -15.56 -6.08 1.52
CA LEU A 160 -16.53 -5.34 2.34
C LEU A 160 -17.38 -4.40 1.47
N PRO A 161 -18.73 -4.46 1.61
CA PRO A 161 -19.63 -3.61 0.84
C PRO A 161 -19.53 -2.12 1.20
N GLN A 162 -18.88 -1.78 2.32
CA GLN A 162 -18.67 -0.41 2.78
C GLN A 162 -17.59 0.34 1.98
N GLY A 163 -16.83 -0.37 1.14
CA GLY A 163 -15.75 0.18 0.33
C GLY A 163 -14.38 0.14 0.99
N GLY A 164 -13.38 0.62 0.24
CA GLY A 164 -11.97 0.62 0.60
C GLY A 164 -11.47 1.92 1.22
N ARG A 165 -10.18 2.17 1.04
CA ARG A 165 -9.45 3.36 1.52
C ARG A 165 -10.03 4.67 0.97
N PRO A 166 -9.97 5.75 1.73
CA PRO A 166 -9.33 5.92 3.03
C PRO A 166 -10.21 5.51 4.23
N ALA A 167 -11.35 4.85 3.99
CA ALA A 167 -12.21 4.38 5.07
C ALA A 167 -11.52 3.25 5.88
N PRO A 168 -11.80 3.13 7.20
CA PRO A 168 -11.05 2.25 8.09
C PRO A 168 -11.45 0.77 8.02
N PHE A 169 -12.36 0.40 7.14
CA PHE A 169 -13.09 -0.86 7.23
C PHE A 169 -12.19 -2.09 7.03
N MET A 170 -11.23 -2.06 6.10
CA MET A 170 -10.33 -3.18 5.90
C MET A 170 -9.37 -3.36 7.08
N ALA A 171 -8.84 -2.24 7.63
CA ALA A 171 -8.00 -2.28 8.81
C ALA A 171 -8.77 -2.80 10.04
N LEU A 172 -10.02 -2.35 10.26
CA LEU A 172 -10.88 -2.83 11.34
C LEU A 172 -11.30 -4.29 11.15
N LYS A 173 -11.51 -4.74 9.90
CA LYS A 173 -11.75 -6.16 9.61
C LYS A 173 -10.58 -7.03 10.04
N ASN A 174 -9.35 -6.60 9.78
CA ASN A 174 -8.15 -7.27 10.29
C ASN A 174 -8.16 -7.35 11.83
N VAL A 175 -8.52 -6.27 12.53
CA VAL A 175 -8.64 -6.24 14.00
C VAL A 175 -9.60 -7.32 14.50
N ILE A 176 -10.76 -7.45 13.85
CA ILE A 176 -11.80 -8.42 14.20
C ILE A 176 -11.32 -9.85 13.93
N ASP A 177 -10.85 -10.12 12.73
CA ASP A 177 -10.47 -11.47 12.30
C ASP A 177 -9.23 -12.00 13.05
N LEU A 178 -8.31 -11.11 13.39
CA LEU A 178 -7.14 -11.44 14.22
C LEU A 178 -7.47 -11.53 15.71
N GLY A 179 -8.68 -11.19 16.14
CA GLY A 179 -9.07 -11.17 17.55
C GLY A 179 -8.24 -10.18 18.37
N VAL A 180 -7.92 -9.02 17.81
CA VAL A 180 -7.22 -7.94 18.51
C VAL A 180 -8.21 -7.24 19.45
N SER A 181 -7.80 -7.01 20.69
CA SER A 181 -8.67 -6.43 21.72
C SER A 181 -8.54 -4.90 21.85
N ASN A 182 -7.47 -4.32 21.29
CA ASN A 182 -7.19 -2.89 21.39
C ASN A 182 -6.60 -2.35 20.07
N VAL A 183 -7.41 -1.63 19.33
CA VAL A 183 -7.00 -1.03 18.04
C VAL A 183 -5.81 -0.06 18.18
N ARG A 184 -5.68 0.61 19.33
CA ARG A 184 -4.56 1.52 19.63
C ARG A 184 -3.22 0.80 19.83
N ALA A 185 -3.25 -0.52 19.98
CA ALA A 185 -2.10 -1.40 20.00
C ALA A 185 -1.79 -1.98 18.63
N CYS A 186 -2.34 -1.40 17.55
CA CYS A 186 -2.09 -1.80 16.17
C CYS A 186 -1.28 -0.73 15.44
N ILE A 187 -0.52 -1.17 14.45
CA ILE A 187 0.25 -0.32 13.55
C ILE A 187 -0.23 -0.58 12.12
N LYS A 188 -0.52 0.46 11.36
CA LYS A 188 -0.73 0.41 9.91
C LYS A 188 0.52 0.89 9.21
N VAL A 189 1.05 0.09 8.28
CA VAL A 189 2.22 0.43 7.46
C VAL A 189 1.78 0.50 6.00
N ASP A 190 2.12 1.59 5.33
CA ASP A 190 1.71 1.84 3.95
C ASP A 190 2.70 2.76 3.23
N ASP A 191 2.73 2.71 1.91
CA ASP A 191 3.57 3.55 1.06
C ASP A 191 2.77 4.68 0.37
N ALA A 192 1.45 4.75 0.63
CA ALA A 192 0.54 5.68 -0.02
C ALA A 192 -0.39 6.38 0.99
N ALA A 193 -0.71 7.65 0.73
CA ALA A 193 -1.55 8.48 1.58
C ALA A 193 -2.91 7.83 1.95
N PRO A 194 -3.68 7.22 1.02
CA PRO A 194 -4.96 6.60 1.37
C PRO A 194 -4.86 5.46 2.38
N GLY A 195 -3.73 4.73 2.42
CA GLY A 195 -3.53 3.67 3.40
C GLY A 195 -3.07 4.20 4.77
N ILE A 196 -2.35 5.31 4.81
CA ILE A 196 -2.03 6.02 6.06
C ILE A 196 -3.33 6.58 6.67
N ASP A 197 -4.17 7.21 5.85
CA ASP A 197 -5.48 7.73 6.26
C ASP A 197 -6.40 6.61 6.77
N GLU A 198 -6.40 5.42 6.14
CA GLU A 198 -7.09 4.23 6.62
C GLU A 198 -6.67 3.88 8.05
N GLY A 199 -5.36 3.90 8.33
CA GLY A 199 -4.81 3.63 9.67
C GLY A 199 -5.25 4.66 10.70
N HIS A 200 -5.18 5.95 10.37
CA HIS A 200 -5.69 7.04 11.23
C HIS A 200 -7.18 6.92 11.52
N ASN A 201 -7.96 6.71 10.47
CA ASN A 201 -9.41 6.56 10.61
C ASN A 201 -9.80 5.32 11.43
N ALA A 202 -8.93 4.29 11.45
CA ALA A 202 -9.09 3.13 12.32
C ALA A 202 -8.62 3.38 13.78
N GLY A 203 -7.88 4.46 14.05
CA GLY A 203 -7.31 4.76 15.37
C GLY A 203 -6.03 3.97 15.67
N MET A 204 -5.20 3.72 14.68
CA MET A 204 -3.94 2.98 14.75
C MET A 204 -2.72 3.91 14.68
N TRP A 205 -1.58 3.45 15.15
CA TRP A 205 -0.29 4.02 14.78
C TRP A 205 -0.08 3.88 13.27
N THR A 206 0.49 4.89 12.62
CA THR A 206 0.69 4.90 11.17
C THR A 206 2.14 5.13 10.81
N VAL A 207 2.62 4.37 9.84
CA VAL A 207 4.00 4.42 9.34
C VAL A 207 3.97 4.52 7.82
N GLY A 208 4.61 5.54 7.28
CA GLY A 208 4.77 5.74 5.84
C GLY A 208 6.15 5.31 5.37
N LEU A 209 6.22 4.66 4.19
CA LEU A 209 7.47 4.23 3.55
C LEU A 209 7.86 5.22 2.45
N LEU A 210 9.08 5.78 2.54
CA LEU A 210 9.54 6.83 1.65
C LEU A 210 10.13 6.28 0.35
N LEU A 211 11.09 5.34 0.44
CA LEU A 211 11.92 4.95 -0.71
C LEU A 211 11.47 3.66 -1.39
N SER A 212 10.94 2.69 -0.64
CA SER A 212 10.45 1.45 -1.24
C SER A 212 9.09 1.57 -1.91
N GLY A 213 8.41 2.70 -1.71
CA GLY A 213 7.02 2.90 -2.08
C GLY A 213 6.80 3.60 -3.42
N ASN A 214 5.50 3.74 -3.72
CA ASN A 214 4.99 4.37 -4.92
C ASN A 214 5.51 5.80 -5.13
N GLU A 215 5.65 6.57 -4.04
CA GLU A 215 5.89 8.00 -4.16
C GLU A 215 7.31 8.34 -4.60
N ALA A 216 8.33 7.61 -4.16
CA ALA A 216 9.68 7.73 -4.70
C ALA A 216 9.72 7.20 -6.15
N GLY A 217 9.07 6.05 -6.37
CA GLY A 217 8.93 5.44 -7.68
C GLY A 217 10.24 4.88 -8.24
N LEU A 218 11.18 4.51 -7.37
CA LEU A 218 12.43 3.86 -7.74
C LEU A 218 12.20 2.36 -7.93
N THR A 219 12.83 1.78 -8.93
CA THR A 219 13.00 0.32 -8.98
C THR A 219 13.99 -0.12 -7.89
N LEU A 220 13.96 -1.41 -7.53
CA LEU A 220 14.95 -1.95 -6.58
C LEU A 220 16.38 -1.73 -7.09
N GLN A 221 16.63 -1.89 -8.39
CA GLN A 221 17.97 -1.68 -8.94
C GLN A 221 18.40 -0.21 -8.86
N GLU A 222 17.52 0.73 -9.21
CA GLU A 222 17.80 2.16 -9.06
C GLU A 222 18.06 2.54 -7.61
N TYR A 223 17.31 1.96 -6.65
CA TYR A 223 17.53 2.16 -5.22
C TYR A 223 18.91 1.66 -4.78
N LEU A 224 19.32 0.45 -5.23
CA LEU A 224 20.62 -0.14 -4.86
C LEU A 224 21.81 0.61 -5.48
N ASP A 225 21.63 1.20 -6.64
CA ASP A 225 22.67 1.95 -7.36
C ASP A 225 22.66 3.45 -7.06
N ALA A 226 21.64 3.95 -6.32
CA ALA A 226 21.44 5.37 -6.07
C ALA A 226 22.56 5.97 -5.21
N ASP A 227 23.02 7.15 -5.57
CA ASP A 227 23.81 8.00 -4.69
C ASP A 227 22.90 8.71 -3.65
N GLU A 228 23.53 9.31 -2.63
CA GLU A 228 22.77 9.99 -1.56
C GLU A 228 21.91 11.15 -2.08
N ALA A 229 22.32 11.84 -3.15
CA ALA A 229 21.53 12.92 -3.73
C ALA A 229 20.23 12.39 -4.36
N THR A 230 20.29 11.28 -5.07
CA THR A 230 19.13 10.58 -5.64
C THR A 230 18.21 10.04 -4.54
N MET A 231 18.79 9.45 -3.49
CA MET A 231 18.04 8.97 -2.33
C MET A 231 17.31 10.11 -1.62
N GLN A 232 18.01 11.25 -1.41
CA GLN A 232 17.40 12.42 -0.78
C GLN A 232 16.26 13.01 -1.62
N ALA A 233 16.44 13.10 -2.93
CA ALA A 233 15.38 13.54 -3.84
C ALA A 233 14.14 12.62 -3.77
N GLY A 234 14.34 11.29 -3.69
CA GLY A 234 13.27 10.31 -3.48
C GLY A 234 12.54 10.52 -2.16
N ARG A 235 13.29 10.71 -1.05
CA ARG A 235 12.71 11.00 0.28
C ARG A 235 11.90 12.29 0.26
N ASP A 236 12.42 13.36 -0.32
CA ASP A 236 11.73 14.65 -0.36
C ASP A 236 10.45 14.57 -1.16
N LYS A 237 10.46 13.87 -2.30
CA LYS A 237 9.29 13.65 -3.14
C LYS A 237 8.21 12.85 -2.40
N ALA A 238 8.57 11.73 -1.77
CA ALA A 238 7.65 10.91 -1.01
C ALA A 238 7.11 11.63 0.23
N ARG A 239 8.00 12.29 0.99
CA ARG A 239 7.65 13.07 2.17
C ARG A 239 6.63 14.15 1.86
N ALA A 240 6.82 14.93 0.80
CA ALA A 240 5.91 16.01 0.41
C ALA A 240 4.46 15.55 0.15
N LYS A 241 4.27 14.27 -0.17
CA LYS A 241 2.95 13.66 -0.34
C LYS A 241 2.45 13.01 0.95
N LEU A 242 3.24 12.16 1.59
CA LEU A 242 2.83 11.37 2.74
C LEU A 242 2.61 12.21 4.00
N GLU A 243 3.35 13.31 4.20
CA GLU A 243 3.14 14.23 5.31
C GLU A 243 1.76 14.89 5.34
N LYS A 244 1.06 14.96 4.20
CA LYS A 244 -0.32 15.47 4.13
C LYS A 244 -1.32 14.61 4.91
N SER A 245 -1.02 13.31 5.02
CA SER A 245 -1.78 12.36 5.85
C SER A 245 -1.27 12.29 7.30
N ASN A 246 -0.31 13.12 7.69
CA ASN A 246 0.22 13.25 9.05
C ASN A 246 0.60 11.89 9.71
N PRO A 247 1.41 11.02 9.07
CA PRO A 247 1.79 9.75 9.65
C PRO A 247 2.57 9.94 10.96
N HIS A 248 2.46 8.99 11.89
CA HIS A 248 3.23 9.04 13.15
C HIS A 248 4.72 8.85 12.92
N TYR A 249 5.09 8.08 11.88
CA TYR A 249 6.48 7.84 11.48
C TYR A 249 6.59 7.83 9.96
N LEU A 250 7.74 8.29 9.48
CA LEU A 250 8.22 8.12 8.11
C LEU A 250 9.59 7.46 8.15
N ILE A 251 9.74 6.34 7.45
CA ILE A 251 10.97 5.57 7.34
C ILE A 251 11.30 5.31 5.88
N ASP A 252 12.55 5.03 5.56
CA ASP A 252 12.95 4.82 4.18
C ASP A 252 12.36 3.54 3.59
N THR A 253 12.55 2.43 4.28
CA THR A 253 12.06 1.10 3.86
C THR A 253 11.60 0.30 5.08
N ILE A 254 11.04 -0.88 4.82
CA ILE A 254 10.64 -1.81 5.89
C ILE A 254 11.81 -2.24 6.78
N ALA A 255 13.08 -2.12 6.32
CA ALA A 255 14.27 -2.45 7.08
C ALA A 255 14.39 -1.61 8.37
N ASP A 256 13.89 -0.38 8.37
CA ASP A 256 13.95 0.55 9.50
C ASP A 256 12.79 0.34 10.50
N PHE A 257 11.81 -0.49 10.15
CA PHE A 257 10.60 -0.68 10.93
C PHE A 257 10.83 -1.25 12.35
N PRO A 258 11.84 -2.11 12.61
CA PRO A 258 12.12 -2.60 13.96
C PRO A 258 12.38 -1.50 14.98
N GLU A 259 13.01 -0.38 14.60
CA GLU A 259 13.24 0.77 15.49
C GLU A 259 11.93 1.48 15.83
N VAL A 260 11.04 1.63 14.84
CA VAL A 260 9.69 2.19 15.03
C VAL A 260 8.86 1.31 15.98
N VAL A 261 8.92 -0.01 15.81
CA VAL A 261 8.24 -0.97 16.70
C VAL A 261 8.73 -0.78 18.13
N ALA A 262 10.04 -0.68 18.37
CA ALA A 262 10.61 -0.49 19.70
C ALA A 262 10.16 0.84 20.34
N ASP A 263 10.09 1.93 19.57
CA ASP A 263 9.60 3.21 20.06
C ASP A 263 8.10 3.18 20.38
N ILE A 264 7.27 2.57 19.52
CA ILE A 264 5.83 2.42 19.79
C ILE A 264 5.61 1.53 21.03
N GLU A 265 6.37 0.44 21.21
CA GLU A 265 6.31 -0.38 22.42
C GLU A 265 6.56 0.46 23.67
N ARG A 266 7.61 1.29 23.67
CA ARG A 266 7.91 2.21 24.78
C ARG A 266 6.77 3.21 25.03
N ARG A 267 6.28 3.88 23.98
CA ARG A 267 5.20 4.89 24.05
C ARG A 267 3.90 4.29 24.60
N LEU A 268 3.54 3.09 24.15
CA LEU A 268 2.37 2.36 24.68
C LEU A 268 2.53 2.01 26.17
N LEU A 269 3.73 1.62 26.62
CA LEU A 269 4.00 1.36 28.04
C LEU A 269 3.95 2.63 28.90
N GLU A 270 4.27 3.78 28.33
CA GLU A 270 4.14 5.12 28.94
C GLU A 270 2.69 5.65 28.90
N GLY A 271 1.75 4.92 28.28
CA GLY A 271 0.34 5.28 28.20
C GLY A 271 -0.02 6.22 27.04
N GLU A 272 0.91 6.44 26.11
CA GLU A 272 0.64 7.21 24.91
C GLU A 272 -0.31 6.47 23.97
N ARG A 273 -0.90 7.22 23.04
CA ARG A 273 -1.90 6.72 22.08
C ARG A 273 -1.61 7.31 20.70
N PRO A 274 -2.03 6.61 19.59
CA PRO A 274 -1.95 7.14 18.24
C PRO A 274 -2.82 8.37 18.03
#